data_a06a0262571fbbd046c28177141c4cd6
#
_entry.id   a06a0262571fbbd046c28177141c4cd6
#
_cell.length_a   1.000
_cell.length_b   1.000
_cell.length_c   1.000
_cell.angle_alpha   90.00
_cell.angle_beta   90.00
_cell.angle_gamma   90.00
#
_symmetry.space_group_name_H-M   'P 1'
#
loop_
_entity.id
_entity.type
_entity.pdbx_description
1 polymer ?
#
loop_
_entity_poly.entity_id
_entity_poly.type
_entity_poly.pdbx_seq_one_letter_code
_entity_poly.pdbx_strand_id
1 'polypeptide(L)'
;ICKRGMGKVSFCDLKDKSGRIQIYARKDEMDEEAYDRFRKYDIGDIVGVKGDVFRTQKGEMSIRAHEITLLSKSLQPLPEKFHGLTDKELRYRQRYVDLIMNPESQRNFEIRSKFVAYLRRYLDNMGFMEVETPVLSPIAGGANARPFITHHNAQDIDMYMRIATELHLKRLIVGGLERVYEVGRIFRNEGMDTKHNPEFTTCELYQAYTNLDGMMDILEGILTGAAKEILGTYHIQWLGHDVDLTPSWKRITMADAVQNVTGADFMAIEGDDDAAVELAKSVGVDMEGVARKWGNALYETFDQKVEETLIQPTFITMYPVEVSPLAKRSPEDPHLTERYEMFVCGCEMGNAFSELNDPIDQYQRFKAQA
;
A
#
# COMPACT_ATOMS: atom_id res chain seq x y z
N ILE A 1 28.96 10.90 9.27
CA ILE A 1 29.32 12.29 9.59
C ILE A 1 29.52 13.12 8.34
N CYS A 2 29.27 14.42 8.40
CA CYS A 2 29.62 15.41 7.37
C CYS A 2 30.55 16.44 8.00
N LYS A 3 31.68 16.71 7.39
CA LYS A 3 32.82 17.40 8.04
C LYS A 3 33.14 18.76 7.41
N ARG A 4 33.42 19.74 8.26
CA ARG A 4 34.04 21.04 7.87
C ARG A 4 35.17 21.34 8.86
N GLY A 5 36.41 21.53 8.40
CA GLY A 5 37.57 21.85 9.24
C GLY A 5 38.18 23.19 8.91
N MET A 6 38.57 23.96 9.94
CA MET A 6 39.39 25.16 9.83
C MET A 6 40.48 25.11 10.92
N GLY A 7 41.71 24.78 10.52
CA GLY A 7 42.88 24.86 11.41
C GLY A 7 42.75 23.93 12.64
N LYS A 8 42.74 24.54 13.86
CA LYS A 8 42.65 23.84 15.14
C LYS A 8 41.23 23.43 15.57
N VAL A 9 40.22 23.80 14.77
CA VAL A 9 38.82 23.54 15.06
C VAL A 9 38.21 22.78 13.90
N SER A 10 37.43 21.74 14.21
CA SER A 10 36.68 20.98 13.23
C SER A 10 35.21 20.89 13.67
N PHE A 11 34.32 21.02 12.69
CA PHE A 11 32.90 20.78 12.88
C PHE A 11 32.48 19.57 12.06
N CYS A 12 31.63 18.76 12.60
CA CYS A 12 30.93 17.74 11.82
C CYS A 12 29.48 17.57 12.29
N ASP A 13 28.65 17.05 11.40
CA ASP A 13 27.28 16.70 11.73
C ASP A 13 27.23 15.22 12.07
N LEU A 14 26.70 14.89 13.22
CA LEU A 14 26.34 13.55 13.62
C LEU A 14 24.84 13.37 13.45
N LYS A 15 24.42 12.32 12.75
CA LYS A 15 23.01 11.97 12.56
C LYS A 15 22.77 10.58 13.11
N ASP A 16 21.71 10.42 13.90
CA ASP A 16 21.17 9.13 14.32
C ASP A 16 19.65 9.09 14.12
N LYS A 17 18.97 8.12 14.73
CA LYS A 17 17.51 7.97 14.64
C LYS A 17 16.77 9.15 15.28
N SER A 18 17.34 9.79 16.30
CA SER A 18 16.70 10.89 17.04
C SER A 18 16.82 12.24 16.33
N GLY A 19 17.77 12.36 15.39
CA GLY A 19 17.97 13.57 14.63
C GLY A 19 19.42 13.86 14.26
N ARG A 20 19.75 15.14 14.13
CA ARG A 20 21.07 15.63 13.75
C ARG A 20 21.56 16.62 14.78
N ILE A 21 22.83 16.49 15.19
CA ILE A 21 23.51 17.43 16.08
C ILE A 21 24.88 17.79 15.52
N GLN A 22 25.30 19.04 15.73
CA GLN A 22 26.63 19.47 15.38
C GLN A 22 27.65 19.02 16.45
N ILE A 23 28.78 18.51 16.01
CA ILE A 23 29.91 18.15 16.85
C ILE A 23 30.96 19.26 16.65
N TYR A 24 31.42 19.81 17.74
CA TYR A 24 32.53 20.77 17.83
C TYR A 24 33.76 20.08 18.43
N ALA A 25 34.82 19.95 17.67
CA ALA A 25 36.07 19.31 18.08
C ALA A 25 37.22 20.30 18.00
N ARG A 26 37.96 20.48 19.08
CA ARG A 26 39.14 21.33 19.18
C ARG A 26 40.35 20.50 19.55
N LYS A 27 41.50 20.81 18.90
CA LYS A 27 42.78 20.12 19.11
C LYS A 27 43.29 20.25 20.57
N ASP A 28 43.04 21.37 21.21
CA ASP A 28 43.47 21.68 22.57
C ASP A 28 42.50 21.23 23.68
N GLU A 29 41.35 20.70 23.31
CA GLU A 29 40.32 20.15 24.22
C GLU A 29 40.18 18.61 24.11
N MET A 30 40.96 17.99 23.20
CA MET A 30 41.01 16.54 22.97
C MET A 30 42.45 16.06 23.04
N ASP A 31 42.62 14.75 23.20
CA ASP A 31 43.95 14.15 22.97
C ASP A 31 44.40 14.41 21.53
N GLU A 32 45.68 14.84 21.38
CA GLU A 32 46.23 15.26 20.08
C GLU A 32 46.18 14.16 19.03
N GLU A 33 46.51 12.92 19.40
CA GLU A 33 46.44 11.77 18.48
C GLU A 33 44.98 11.42 18.11
N ALA A 34 44.07 11.54 19.06
CA ALA A 34 42.65 11.33 18.80
C ALA A 34 42.06 12.35 17.84
N TYR A 35 42.45 13.63 18.00
CA TYR A 35 42.09 14.71 17.07
C TYR A 35 42.64 14.47 15.66
N ASP A 36 43.91 14.05 15.56
CA ASP A 36 44.53 13.77 14.27
C ASP A 36 43.96 12.52 13.60
N ARG A 37 43.53 11.51 14.36
CA ARG A 37 42.73 10.38 13.84
C ARG A 37 41.36 10.84 13.34
N PHE A 38 40.64 11.64 14.12
CA PHE A 38 39.34 12.21 13.72
C PHE A 38 39.43 13.00 12.42
N ARG A 39 40.50 13.74 12.19
CA ARG A 39 40.72 14.48 10.94
C ARG A 39 40.78 13.59 9.70
N LYS A 40 41.08 12.29 9.85
CA LYS A 40 41.16 11.29 8.78
C LYS A 40 39.84 10.56 8.56
N TYR A 41 38.81 10.81 9.41
CA TYR A 41 37.50 10.15 9.24
C TYR A 41 36.79 10.72 8.00
N ASP A 42 36.00 9.85 7.34
CA ASP A 42 35.29 10.16 6.11
C ASP A 42 33.80 10.38 6.36
N ILE A 43 33.16 10.99 5.36
CA ILE A 43 31.68 11.05 5.35
C ILE A 43 31.14 9.63 5.25
N GLY A 44 30.18 9.29 6.13
CA GLY A 44 29.62 7.95 6.23
C GLY A 44 30.23 7.10 7.33
N ASP A 45 31.38 7.50 7.93
CA ASP A 45 31.91 6.82 9.11
C ASP A 45 30.90 6.87 10.26
N ILE A 46 30.80 5.76 10.99
CA ILE A 46 29.99 5.68 12.21
C ILE A 46 30.92 5.93 13.40
N VAL A 47 30.56 6.90 14.22
CA VAL A 47 31.39 7.34 15.34
C VAL A 47 30.58 7.43 16.62
N GLY A 48 31.23 7.15 17.76
CA GLY A 48 30.75 7.51 19.09
C GLY A 48 31.38 8.82 19.54
N VAL A 49 30.59 9.69 20.17
CA VAL A 49 31.04 10.97 20.68
C VAL A 49 30.73 11.10 22.16
N LYS A 50 31.72 11.45 22.98
CA LYS A 50 31.53 11.88 24.37
C LYS A 50 31.87 13.34 24.48
N GLY A 51 31.04 14.13 25.17
CA GLY A 51 31.24 15.57 25.32
C GLY A 51 30.07 16.25 26.00
N ASP A 52 30.18 17.56 26.12
CA ASP A 52 29.20 18.42 26.76
C ASP A 52 28.32 19.12 25.74
N VAL A 53 27.03 19.15 26.00
CA VAL A 53 26.06 19.88 25.18
C VAL A 53 26.18 21.37 25.49
N PHE A 54 26.31 22.18 24.45
CA PHE A 54 26.36 23.63 24.57
C PHE A 54 25.66 24.31 23.39
N ARG A 55 25.42 25.59 23.56
CA ARG A 55 24.88 26.42 22.47
C ARG A 55 25.96 27.31 21.92
N THR A 56 26.18 27.26 20.61
CA THR A 56 27.17 28.13 19.93
C THR A 56 26.74 29.59 19.99
N GLN A 57 27.68 30.51 19.69
CA GLN A 57 27.40 31.96 19.60
C GLN A 57 26.29 32.28 18.56
N LYS A 58 26.10 31.40 17.54
CA LYS A 58 25.06 31.53 16.54
C LYS A 58 23.73 30.84 16.96
N GLY A 59 23.66 30.35 18.21
CA GLY A 59 22.48 29.73 18.76
C GLY A 59 22.29 28.22 18.43
N GLU A 60 23.22 27.60 17.71
CA GLU A 60 23.12 26.19 17.32
C GLU A 60 23.50 25.26 18.49
N MET A 61 22.63 24.23 18.73
CA MET A 61 22.91 23.19 19.71
C MET A 61 24.04 22.30 19.20
N SER A 62 25.08 22.12 20.00
CA SER A 62 26.27 21.38 19.61
C SER A 62 26.81 20.54 20.77
N ILE A 63 27.58 19.49 20.46
CA ILE A 63 28.37 18.75 21.45
C ILE A 63 29.82 19.21 21.32
N ARG A 64 30.40 19.74 22.42
CA ARG A 64 31.82 19.93 22.58
C ARG A 64 32.43 18.56 22.89
N ALA A 65 33.13 18.02 21.89
CA ALA A 65 33.66 16.68 21.98
C ALA A 65 34.95 16.61 22.81
N HIS A 66 34.95 15.72 23.80
CA HIS A 66 36.17 15.32 24.54
C HIS A 66 36.80 14.05 23.94
N GLU A 67 35.94 13.17 23.39
CA GLU A 67 36.37 11.93 22.74
C GLU A 67 35.50 11.67 21.52
N ILE A 68 36.15 11.26 20.42
CA ILE A 68 35.47 10.80 19.20
C ILE A 68 36.10 9.46 18.81
N THR A 69 35.33 8.40 18.93
CA THR A 69 35.77 7.01 18.65
C THR A 69 35.18 6.55 17.32
N LEU A 70 36.02 6.02 16.42
CA LEU A 70 35.55 5.34 15.21
C LEU A 70 34.94 3.97 15.59
N LEU A 71 33.66 3.78 15.31
CA LEU A 71 32.96 2.53 15.56
C LEU A 71 32.92 1.65 14.31
N SER A 72 32.76 2.27 13.13
CA SER A 72 32.80 1.55 11.85
C SER A 72 33.27 2.49 10.75
N LYS A 73 34.15 1.99 9.89
CA LYS A 73 34.71 2.72 8.76
C LYS A 73 33.85 2.56 7.52
N SER A 74 33.48 3.65 6.88
CA SER A 74 32.91 3.65 5.55
C SER A 74 34.00 3.47 4.52
N LEU A 75 34.00 2.33 3.83
CA LEU A 75 35.02 1.99 2.82
C LEU A 75 34.65 2.51 1.43
N GLN A 76 33.38 2.85 1.21
CA GLN A 76 32.90 3.44 -0.03
C GLN A 76 32.34 4.84 0.22
N PRO A 77 32.67 5.81 -0.63
CA PRO A 77 32.12 7.15 -0.49
C PRO A 77 30.60 7.13 -0.73
N LEU A 78 29.88 7.89 0.09
CA LEU A 78 28.47 8.16 -0.16
C LEU A 78 28.32 9.08 -1.39
N PRO A 79 27.21 8.98 -2.15
CA PRO A 79 26.88 9.94 -3.20
C PRO A 79 26.94 11.38 -2.70
N GLU A 80 27.22 12.33 -3.62
CA GLU A 80 27.32 13.73 -3.24
C GLU A 80 26.05 14.26 -2.57
N LYS A 81 26.24 14.98 -1.46
CA LYS A 81 25.17 15.43 -0.56
C LYS A 81 24.12 16.34 -1.22
N PHE A 82 24.49 17.07 -2.27
CA PHE A 82 23.61 18.07 -2.88
C PHE A 82 22.62 17.48 -3.89
N HIS A 83 22.90 16.32 -4.43
CA HIS A 83 22.04 15.68 -5.44
C HIS A 83 21.35 14.42 -4.93
N GLY A 84 21.75 13.92 -3.74
CA GLY A 84 21.21 12.68 -3.19
C GLY A 84 21.42 11.48 -4.13
N LEU A 85 20.69 10.42 -3.90
CA LEU A 85 20.55 9.31 -4.84
C LEU A 85 19.26 9.55 -5.63
N THR A 86 19.36 10.15 -6.84
CA THR A 86 18.19 10.57 -7.66
C THR A 86 17.70 9.49 -8.61
N ASP A 87 18.62 8.64 -9.08
CA ASP A 87 18.28 7.54 -9.97
C ASP A 87 17.34 6.53 -9.28
N LYS A 88 16.15 6.36 -9.82
CA LYS A 88 15.09 5.52 -9.23
C LYS A 88 15.51 4.06 -9.12
N GLU A 89 16.13 3.51 -10.15
CA GLU A 89 16.53 2.11 -10.16
C GLU A 89 17.64 1.85 -9.14
N LEU A 90 18.62 2.74 -9.05
CA LEU A 90 19.70 2.66 -8.09
C LEU A 90 19.16 2.80 -6.65
N ARG A 91 18.15 3.64 -6.39
CA ARG A 91 17.46 3.74 -5.11
C ARG A 91 16.80 2.42 -4.69
N TYR A 92 16.23 1.69 -5.63
CA TYR A 92 15.65 0.37 -5.35
C TYR A 92 16.72 -0.70 -5.12
N ARG A 93 17.77 -0.72 -5.94
CA ARG A 93 18.86 -1.72 -5.82
C ARG A 93 19.73 -1.51 -4.60
N GLN A 94 20.01 -0.26 -4.24
CA GLN A 94 20.81 0.13 -3.08
C GLN A 94 19.95 0.84 -2.03
N ARG A 95 18.91 0.18 -1.57
CA ARG A 95 17.95 0.74 -0.62
C ARG A 95 18.62 1.26 0.66
N TYR A 96 19.68 0.62 1.14
CA TYR A 96 20.43 1.07 2.30
C TYR A 96 21.13 2.43 2.06
N VAL A 97 21.61 2.70 0.85
CA VAL A 97 22.15 4.03 0.50
C VAL A 97 21.03 5.06 0.38
N ASP A 98 19.91 4.69 -0.25
CA ASP A 98 18.73 5.54 -0.35
C ASP A 98 18.22 5.98 1.03
N LEU A 99 18.18 5.07 2.01
CA LEU A 99 17.78 5.38 3.39
C LEU A 99 18.75 6.31 4.11
N ILE A 100 20.06 6.26 3.78
CA ILE A 100 21.06 7.19 4.32
C ILE A 100 20.90 8.60 3.73
N MET A 101 20.66 8.65 2.41
CA MET A 101 20.71 9.90 1.65
C MET A 101 19.37 10.63 1.59
N ASN A 102 18.25 9.90 1.54
CA ASN A 102 16.91 10.43 1.31
C ASN A 102 16.01 10.27 2.56
N PRO A 103 15.85 11.32 3.39
CA PRO A 103 15.02 11.26 4.60
C PRO A 103 13.56 10.90 4.34
N GLU A 104 13.03 11.26 3.18
CA GLU A 104 11.67 10.90 2.77
C GLU A 104 11.48 9.39 2.63
N SER A 105 12.49 8.68 2.10
CA SER A 105 12.45 7.21 2.01
C SER A 105 12.38 6.59 3.41
N GLN A 106 13.18 7.08 4.35
CA GLN A 106 13.12 6.62 5.74
C GLN A 106 11.73 6.88 6.34
N ARG A 107 11.17 8.09 6.14
CA ARG A 107 9.83 8.46 6.61
C ARG A 107 8.75 7.52 6.04
N ASN A 108 8.83 7.15 4.77
CA ASN A 108 7.86 6.25 4.15
C ASN A 108 7.86 4.86 4.81
N PHE A 109 9.05 4.32 5.14
CA PHE A 109 9.15 3.06 5.88
C PHE A 109 8.59 3.17 7.30
N GLU A 110 8.83 4.29 7.98
CA GLU A 110 8.28 4.54 9.31
C GLU A 110 6.75 4.65 9.29
N ILE A 111 6.19 5.39 8.31
CA ILE A 111 4.74 5.51 8.13
C ILE A 111 4.13 4.14 7.83
N ARG A 112 4.74 3.36 6.91
CA ARG A 112 4.27 2.00 6.61
C ARG A 112 4.23 1.12 7.85
N SER A 113 5.29 1.13 8.66
CA SER A 113 5.36 0.34 9.89
C SER A 113 4.29 0.76 10.90
N LYS A 114 4.10 2.07 11.07
CA LYS A 114 3.03 2.62 11.94
C LYS A 114 1.64 2.28 11.43
N PHE A 115 1.43 2.34 10.12
CA PHE A 115 0.14 1.99 9.51
C PHE A 115 -0.23 0.53 9.75
N VAL A 116 0.69 -0.41 9.54
CA VAL A 116 0.42 -1.84 9.79
C VAL A 116 0.13 -2.09 11.28
N ALA A 117 0.88 -1.43 12.19
CA ALA A 117 0.63 -1.54 13.63
C ALA A 117 -0.73 -0.93 14.02
N TYR A 118 -1.11 0.19 13.40
CA TYR A 118 -2.42 0.82 13.61
C TYR A 118 -3.55 -0.09 13.10
N LEU A 119 -3.42 -0.63 11.89
CA LEU A 119 -4.40 -1.54 11.27
C LEU A 119 -4.71 -2.74 12.16
N ARG A 120 -3.67 -3.41 12.67
CA ARG A 120 -3.84 -4.52 13.61
C ARG A 120 -4.60 -4.10 14.86
N ARG A 121 -4.16 -3.03 15.51
CA ARG A 121 -4.83 -2.53 16.72
C ARG A 121 -6.27 -2.11 16.48
N TYR A 122 -6.57 -1.51 15.31
CA TYR A 122 -7.92 -1.12 14.94
C TYR A 122 -8.83 -2.34 14.81
N LEU A 123 -8.39 -3.37 14.09
CA LEU A 123 -9.15 -4.60 13.88
C LEU A 123 -9.29 -5.41 15.17
N ASP A 124 -8.23 -5.53 15.97
CA ASP A 124 -8.25 -6.19 17.29
C ASP A 124 -9.29 -5.53 18.21
N ASN A 125 -9.33 -4.19 18.25
CA ASN A 125 -10.30 -3.44 19.03
C ASN A 125 -11.76 -3.62 18.55
N MET A 126 -11.96 -3.98 17.29
CA MET A 126 -13.26 -4.36 16.76
C MET A 126 -13.61 -5.84 16.98
N GLY A 127 -12.74 -6.59 17.65
CA GLY A 127 -12.92 -8.01 17.96
C GLY A 127 -12.61 -8.95 16.79
N PHE A 128 -11.83 -8.51 15.82
CA PHE A 128 -11.27 -9.41 14.82
C PHE A 128 -10.10 -10.20 15.40
N MET A 129 -9.94 -11.44 14.94
CA MET A 129 -8.81 -12.30 15.25
C MET A 129 -7.83 -12.30 14.09
N GLU A 130 -6.56 -11.93 14.34
CA GLU A 130 -5.49 -12.12 13.34
C GLU A 130 -5.18 -13.61 13.24
N VAL A 131 -5.11 -14.12 12.02
CA VAL A 131 -4.79 -15.51 11.73
C VAL A 131 -3.67 -15.61 10.70
N GLU A 132 -2.98 -16.74 10.68
CA GLU A 132 -1.99 -17.07 9.67
C GLU A 132 -2.44 -18.32 8.91
N THR A 133 -2.58 -18.20 7.59
CA THR A 133 -2.99 -19.29 6.71
C THR A 133 -1.81 -19.77 5.85
N PRO A 134 -1.89 -20.99 5.28
CA PRO A 134 -0.76 -21.54 4.50
C PRO A 134 -0.37 -20.67 3.31
N VAL A 135 0.95 -20.45 3.16
CA VAL A 135 1.54 -19.80 1.98
C VAL A 135 1.61 -20.76 0.80
N LEU A 136 1.87 -22.06 1.06
CA LEU A 136 1.91 -23.11 0.05
C LEU A 136 0.60 -23.89 0.04
N SER A 137 0.04 -24.09 -1.16
CA SER A 137 -1.19 -24.84 -1.36
C SER A 137 -1.04 -25.84 -2.51
N PRO A 138 -1.66 -27.01 -2.44
CA PRO A 138 -1.71 -27.94 -3.58
C PRO A 138 -2.64 -27.46 -4.69
N ILE A 139 -3.44 -26.42 -4.45
CA ILE A 139 -4.39 -25.84 -5.40
C ILE A 139 -4.22 -24.31 -5.42
N ALA A 140 -4.06 -23.75 -6.61
CA ALA A 140 -4.17 -22.31 -6.82
C ALA A 140 -5.65 -21.89 -6.78
N GLY A 141 -5.97 -20.78 -6.10
CA GLY A 141 -7.35 -20.30 -6.04
C GLY A 141 -7.50 -19.05 -5.18
N GLY A 142 -8.72 -18.47 -5.20
CA GLY A 142 -9.08 -17.25 -4.47
C GLY A 142 -8.85 -15.95 -5.24
N ALA A 143 -8.28 -16.00 -6.44
CA ALA A 143 -8.13 -14.86 -7.34
C ALA A 143 -7.92 -15.34 -8.79
N ASN A 144 -8.10 -14.44 -9.74
CA ASN A 144 -7.73 -14.70 -11.14
C ASN A 144 -6.32 -14.14 -11.40
N ALA A 145 -5.30 -14.90 -10.99
CA ALA A 145 -3.90 -14.53 -11.13
C ALA A 145 -3.02 -15.76 -11.42
N ARG A 146 -1.88 -15.55 -12.08
CA ARG A 146 -0.94 -16.63 -12.34
C ARG A 146 -0.11 -16.92 -11.05
N PRO A 147 -0.09 -18.18 -10.54
CA PRO A 147 0.68 -18.52 -9.36
C PRO A 147 2.16 -18.74 -9.67
N PHE A 148 3.03 -18.58 -8.66
CA PHE A 148 4.35 -19.22 -8.65
C PHE A 148 4.21 -20.67 -8.27
N ILE A 149 4.91 -21.56 -8.98
CA ILE A 149 4.90 -23.01 -8.76
C ILE A 149 6.21 -23.41 -8.10
N THR A 150 6.15 -24.28 -7.10
CA THR A 150 7.30 -24.90 -6.45
C THR A 150 7.06 -26.40 -6.28
N HIS A 151 8.11 -27.17 -5.98
CA HIS A 151 8.01 -28.62 -5.82
C HIS A 151 8.29 -29.03 -4.38
N HIS A 152 7.40 -29.85 -3.81
CA HIS A 152 7.57 -30.44 -2.47
C HIS A 152 8.32 -31.79 -2.59
N ASN A 153 9.64 -31.79 -2.40
CA ASN A 153 10.50 -32.93 -2.66
C ASN A 153 10.10 -34.22 -1.91
N ALA A 154 9.69 -34.10 -0.66
CA ALA A 154 9.36 -35.29 0.15
C ALA A 154 8.05 -35.98 -0.26
N GLN A 155 7.12 -35.25 -0.86
CA GLN A 155 5.83 -35.78 -1.32
C GLN A 155 5.78 -35.96 -2.84
N ASP A 156 6.79 -35.47 -3.56
CA ASP A 156 6.87 -35.50 -5.02
C ASP A 156 5.63 -34.88 -5.70
N ILE A 157 5.22 -33.70 -5.21
CA ILE A 157 4.07 -32.95 -5.74
C ILE A 157 4.41 -31.50 -6.00
N ASP A 158 3.77 -30.90 -7.00
CA ASP A 158 3.82 -29.48 -7.22
C ASP A 158 2.91 -28.75 -6.25
N MET A 159 3.37 -27.61 -5.77
CA MET A 159 2.62 -26.71 -4.90
C MET A 159 2.66 -25.29 -5.47
N TYR A 160 1.67 -24.51 -5.10
CA TYR A 160 1.50 -23.15 -5.54
C TYR A 160 1.67 -22.18 -4.38
N MET A 161 2.42 -21.09 -4.60
CA MET A 161 2.40 -19.98 -3.67
C MET A 161 1.06 -19.27 -3.77
N ARG A 162 0.50 -18.91 -2.63
CA ARG A 162 -0.85 -18.30 -2.55
C ARG A 162 -0.96 -17.01 -3.35
N ILE A 163 -2.02 -16.87 -4.10
CA ILE A 163 -2.40 -15.67 -4.87
C ILE A 163 -3.46 -14.83 -4.15
N ALA A 164 -4.08 -15.37 -3.10
CA ALA A 164 -5.04 -14.75 -2.18
C ALA A 164 -5.13 -15.59 -0.90
N THR A 165 -5.66 -15.03 0.20
CA THR A 165 -5.96 -15.76 1.46
C THR A 165 -7.43 -16.14 1.57
N GLU A 166 -8.26 -15.70 0.64
CA GLU A 166 -9.72 -15.79 0.61
C GLU A 166 -10.27 -17.17 1.03
N LEU A 167 -9.86 -18.24 0.32
CA LEU A 167 -10.44 -19.59 0.56
C LEU A 167 -10.17 -20.10 1.97
N HIS A 168 -9.02 -19.75 2.55
CA HIS A 168 -8.68 -20.15 3.90
C HIS A 168 -9.48 -19.36 4.94
N LEU A 169 -9.61 -18.05 4.76
CA LEU A 169 -10.36 -17.19 5.68
C LEU A 169 -11.85 -17.51 5.67
N LYS A 170 -12.44 -17.79 4.50
CA LYS A 170 -13.84 -18.26 4.38
C LYS A 170 -14.07 -19.57 5.13
N ARG A 171 -13.13 -20.52 5.09
CA ARG A 171 -13.22 -21.77 5.86
C ARG A 171 -13.20 -21.52 7.37
N LEU A 172 -12.48 -20.51 7.84
CA LEU A 172 -12.49 -20.13 9.26
C LEU A 172 -13.84 -19.53 9.68
N ILE A 173 -14.47 -18.72 8.81
CA ILE A 173 -15.83 -18.24 9.03
C ILE A 173 -16.82 -19.41 9.11
N VAL A 174 -16.74 -20.38 8.20
CA VAL A 174 -17.56 -21.61 8.25
C VAL A 174 -17.30 -22.40 9.53
N GLY A 175 -16.06 -22.38 10.02
CA GLY A 175 -15.65 -23.00 11.29
C GLY A 175 -16.13 -22.27 12.54
N GLY A 176 -16.82 -21.13 12.41
CA GLY A 176 -17.42 -20.36 13.51
C GLY A 176 -16.56 -19.20 14.04
N LEU A 177 -15.48 -18.85 13.37
CA LEU A 177 -14.72 -17.63 13.68
C LEU A 177 -15.38 -16.44 12.96
N GLU A 178 -16.23 -15.71 13.67
CA GLU A 178 -17.11 -14.70 13.07
C GLU A 178 -16.40 -13.46 12.52
N ARG A 179 -15.16 -13.18 12.98
CA ARG A 179 -14.34 -12.04 12.55
C ARG A 179 -12.89 -12.46 12.49
N VAL A 180 -12.34 -12.53 11.28
CA VAL A 180 -10.94 -12.91 11.05
C VAL A 180 -10.28 -11.96 10.08
N TYR A 181 -8.98 -11.76 10.24
CA TYR A 181 -8.17 -11.06 9.25
C TYR A 181 -6.77 -11.66 9.17
N GLU A 182 -6.10 -11.46 8.04
CA GLU A 182 -4.70 -11.79 7.84
C GLU A 182 -3.99 -10.63 7.16
N VAL A 183 -2.86 -10.20 7.74
CA VAL A 183 -1.91 -9.30 7.09
C VAL A 183 -0.75 -10.13 6.58
N GLY A 184 -0.74 -10.42 5.28
CA GLY A 184 0.17 -11.40 4.71
C GLY A 184 0.73 -11.06 3.34
N ARG A 185 1.77 -11.79 2.95
CA ARG A 185 2.33 -11.76 1.60
C ARG A 185 1.50 -12.57 0.64
N ILE A 186 1.24 -11.98 -0.52
CA ILE A 186 0.58 -12.58 -1.68
C ILE A 186 1.58 -12.60 -2.83
N PHE A 187 1.47 -13.60 -3.69
CA PHE A 187 2.41 -13.86 -4.78
C PHE A 187 1.66 -14.03 -6.09
N ARG A 188 1.90 -13.14 -7.06
CA ARG A 188 1.31 -13.21 -8.40
C ARG A 188 2.42 -13.15 -9.44
N ASN A 189 2.55 -14.20 -10.25
CA ASN A 189 3.59 -14.35 -11.26
C ASN A 189 3.20 -13.60 -12.54
N GLU A 190 3.16 -12.29 -12.44
CA GLU A 190 2.72 -11.35 -13.48
C GLU A 190 3.80 -10.30 -13.73
N GLY A 191 3.53 -9.36 -14.65
CA GLY A 191 4.45 -8.28 -14.95
C GLY A 191 4.73 -7.36 -13.77
N MET A 192 5.87 -6.65 -13.81
CA MET A 192 6.25 -5.64 -12.83
C MET A 192 6.17 -4.24 -13.44
N ASP A 193 5.59 -3.32 -12.68
CA ASP A 193 5.60 -1.89 -12.98
C ASP A 193 5.71 -1.06 -11.69
N THR A 194 5.40 0.21 -11.75
CA THR A 194 5.47 1.10 -10.57
C THR A 194 4.37 0.85 -9.55
N LYS A 195 3.27 0.20 -9.94
CA LYS A 195 2.12 -0.13 -9.09
C LYS A 195 2.08 -1.62 -8.73
N HIS A 196 2.62 -2.49 -9.59
CA HIS A 196 2.53 -3.95 -9.47
C HIS A 196 3.90 -4.56 -9.15
N ASN A 197 3.92 -5.42 -8.14
CA ASN A 197 5.08 -6.22 -7.75
C ASN A 197 4.65 -7.68 -7.61
N PRO A 198 5.45 -8.66 -8.05
CA PRO A 198 5.07 -10.08 -7.99
C PRO A 198 4.85 -10.60 -6.57
N GLU A 199 5.37 -9.94 -5.55
CA GLU A 199 5.05 -10.16 -4.15
C GLU A 199 4.63 -8.84 -3.48
N PHE A 200 3.52 -8.85 -2.77
CA PHE A 200 3.00 -7.67 -2.09
C PHE A 200 2.27 -8.05 -0.81
N THR A 201 2.03 -7.09 0.05
CA THR A 201 1.31 -7.32 1.31
C THR A 201 -0.13 -6.86 1.16
N THR A 202 -1.07 -7.74 1.50
CA THR A 202 -2.50 -7.41 1.64
C THR A 202 -2.93 -7.52 3.08
N CYS A 203 -4.05 -6.89 3.40
CA CYS A 203 -4.88 -7.23 4.54
C CYS A 203 -6.21 -7.72 3.99
N GLU A 204 -6.52 -8.98 4.18
CA GLU A 204 -7.86 -9.52 3.91
C GLU A 204 -8.58 -9.75 5.24
N LEU A 205 -9.85 -9.39 5.29
CA LEU A 205 -10.67 -9.53 6.49
C LEU A 205 -12.08 -10.01 6.13
N TYR A 206 -12.67 -10.82 7.00
CA TYR A 206 -13.99 -11.40 6.83
C TYR A 206 -14.78 -11.24 8.11
N GLN A 207 -16.04 -10.84 7.98
CA GLN A 207 -16.96 -10.69 9.10
C GLN A 207 -18.31 -11.29 8.79
N ALA A 208 -18.75 -12.20 9.63
CA ALA A 208 -20.12 -12.71 9.60
C ALA A 208 -21.12 -11.65 10.11
N TYR A 209 -22.38 -11.75 9.66
CA TYR A 209 -23.51 -10.94 10.12
C TYR A 209 -23.33 -9.43 9.92
N THR A 210 -22.61 -9.03 8.86
CA THR A 210 -22.51 -7.64 8.41
C THR A 210 -23.05 -7.51 6.98
N ASN A 211 -23.07 -6.28 6.48
CA ASN A 211 -23.48 -5.95 5.13
C ASN A 211 -22.41 -5.06 4.45
N LEU A 212 -22.71 -4.64 3.23
CA LEU A 212 -21.82 -3.81 2.42
C LEU A 212 -21.47 -2.50 3.12
N ASP A 213 -22.44 -1.83 3.74
CA ASP A 213 -22.21 -0.56 4.46
C ASP A 213 -21.25 -0.75 5.64
N GLY A 214 -21.43 -1.81 6.44
CA GLY A 214 -20.54 -2.11 7.55
C GLY A 214 -19.09 -2.34 7.10
N MET A 215 -18.88 -2.95 5.94
CA MET A 215 -17.53 -3.13 5.39
C MET A 215 -16.93 -1.82 4.85
N MET A 216 -17.75 -0.95 4.23
CA MET A 216 -17.30 0.41 3.85
C MET A 216 -16.90 1.22 5.08
N ASP A 217 -17.67 1.18 6.17
CA ASP A 217 -17.38 1.89 7.42
C ASP A 217 -16.06 1.41 8.05
N ILE A 218 -15.76 0.11 7.97
CA ILE A 218 -14.48 -0.45 8.45
C ILE A 218 -13.32 0.13 7.65
N LEU A 219 -13.38 0.09 6.32
CA LEU A 219 -12.30 0.58 5.46
C LEU A 219 -12.11 2.10 5.62
N GLU A 220 -13.20 2.87 5.62
CA GLU A 220 -13.16 4.31 5.89
C GLU A 220 -12.54 4.60 7.27
N GLY A 221 -12.96 3.89 8.31
CA GLY A 221 -12.44 4.04 9.65
C GLY A 221 -10.95 3.71 9.79
N ILE A 222 -10.47 2.67 9.09
CA ILE A 222 -9.05 2.32 9.06
C ILE A 222 -8.23 3.47 8.46
N LEU A 223 -8.60 3.97 7.31
CA LEU A 223 -7.80 4.97 6.58
C LEU A 223 -7.89 6.36 7.22
N THR A 224 -9.09 6.79 7.62
CA THR A 224 -9.28 8.07 8.31
C THR A 224 -8.58 8.11 9.67
N GLY A 225 -8.74 7.04 10.45
CA GLY A 225 -8.12 6.94 11.76
C GLY A 225 -6.59 6.87 11.67
N ALA A 226 -6.05 6.13 10.69
CA ALA A 226 -4.61 6.09 10.43
C ALA A 226 -4.07 7.46 10.01
N ALA A 227 -4.74 8.17 9.12
CA ALA A 227 -4.35 9.53 8.73
C ALA A 227 -4.28 10.45 9.95
N LYS A 228 -5.31 10.44 10.79
CA LYS A 228 -5.35 11.27 12.00
C LYS A 228 -4.27 10.91 13.01
N GLU A 229 -4.08 9.62 13.29
CA GLU A 229 -3.12 9.19 14.33
C GLU A 229 -1.67 9.31 13.85
N ILE A 230 -1.37 8.95 12.60
CA ILE A 230 0.01 8.84 12.09
C ILE A 230 0.50 10.16 11.52
N LEU A 231 -0.36 10.87 10.78
CA LEU A 231 -0.02 12.10 10.08
C LEU A 231 -0.49 13.36 10.81
N GLY A 232 -1.47 13.26 11.72
CA GLY A 232 -2.05 14.37 12.47
C GLY A 232 -3.05 15.20 11.64
N THR A 233 -3.36 14.81 10.41
CA THR A 233 -4.24 15.53 9.48
C THR A 233 -4.99 14.57 8.58
N TYR A 234 -6.14 15.02 8.07
CA TYR A 234 -6.88 14.34 7.01
C TYR A 234 -6.47 14.84 5.62
N HIS A 235 -5.84 16.01 5.52
CA HIS A 235 -5.40 16.59 4.24
C HIS A 235 -3.99 16.12 3.94
N ILE A 236 -3.81 15.46 2.80
CA ILE A 236 -2.54 14.91 2.35
C ILE A 236 -2.25 15.28 0.90
N GLN A 237 -0.97 15.29 0.53
CA GLN A 237 -0.52 15.31 -0.86
C GLN A 237 -0.22 13.88 -1.28
N TRP A 238 -0.88 13.40 -2.33
CA TRP A 238 -0.61 12.08 -2.87
C TRP A 238 -0.70 12.08 -4.40
N LEU A 239 0.29 11.50 -5.06
CA LEU A 239 0.44 11.46 -6.52
C LEU A 239 0.29 12.83 -7.20
N GLY A 240 0.65 13.91 -6.52
CA GLY A 240 0.53 15.28 -7.04
C GLY A 240 -0.82 15.95 -6.82
N HIS A 241 -1.76 15.29 -6.14
CA HIS A 241 -3.09 15.80 -5.84
C HIS A 241 -3.27 16.13 -4.36
N ASP A 242 -4.10 17.13 -4.08
CA ASP A 242 -4.64 17.40 -2.75
C ASP A 242 -5.76 16.41 -2.45
N VAL A 243 -5.58 15.57 -1.45
CA VAL A 243 -6.56 14.55 -1.03
C VAL A 243 -7.07 14.87 0.36
N ASP A 244 -8.39 14.93 0.50
CA ASP A 244 -9.08 15.10 1.78
C ASP A 244 -9.67 13.76 2.25
N LEU A 245 -9.08 13.19 3.31
CA LEU A 245 -9.51 11.96 3.95
C LEU A 245 -10.54 12.20 5.08
N THR A 246 -11.15 13.40 5.16
CA THR A 246 -12.19 13.67 6.16
C THR A 246 -13.40 12.73 5.93
N PRO A 247 -13.92 12.05 6.97
CA PRO A 247 -15.17 11.29 6.84
C PRO A 247 -16.35 12.26 6.59
N SER A 248 -17.45 11.95 5.90
CA SER A 248 -17.86 10.70 5.27
C SER A 248 -17.50 10.75 3.77
N TRP A 249 -17.00 9.64 3.26
CA TRP A 249 -16.60 9.59 1.85
C TRP A 249 -17.80 9.37 0.92
N LYS A 250 -17.62 9.77 -0.32
CA LYS A 250 -18.64 9.60 -1.35
C LYS A 250 -18.90 8.12 -1.62
N ARG A 251 -20.17 7.72 -1.63
CA ARG A 251 -20.68 6.42 -2.07
C ARG A 251 -21.56 6.64 -3.28
N ILE A 252 -21.23 5.99 -4.40
CA ILE A 252 -21.95 6.17 -5.66
C ILE A 252 -21.97 4.84 -6.41
N THR A 253 -23.08 4.55 -7.12
CA THR A 253 -23.16 3.36 -7.96
C THR A 253 -22.24 3.48 -9.17
N MET A 254 -21.79 2.35 -9.73
CA MET A 254 -20.99 2.36 -10.94
C MET A 254 -21.75 3.02 -12.10
N ALA A 255 -23.02 2.70 -12.27
CA ALA A 255 -23.86 3.29 -13.33
C ALA A 255 -23.97 4.80 -13.20
N ASP A 256 -24.22 5.33 -11.99
CA ASP A 256 -24.28 6.78 -11.75
C ASP A 256 -22.91 7.44 -11.98
N ALA A 257 -21.81 6.78 -11.58
CA ALA A 257 -20.48 7.31 -11.81
C ALA A 257 -20.17 7.43 -13.31
N VAL A 258 -20.51 6.41 -14.08
CA VAL A 258 -20.39 6.40 -15.54
C VAL A 258 -21.26 7.49 -16.17
N GLN A 259 -22.52 7.56 -15.77
CA GLN A 259 -23.44 8.57 -16.30
C GLN A 259 -22.97 10.01 -16.00
N ASN A 260 -22.47 10.26 -14.80
CA ASN A 260 -21.96 11.58 -14.41
C ASN A 260 -20.74 12.03 -15.24
N VAL A 261 -19.86 11.11 -15.63
CA VAL A 261 -18.63 11.43 -16.37
C VAL A 261 -18.84 11.43 -17.87
N THR A 262 -19.61 10.46 -18.40
CA THR A 262 -19.72 10.22 -19.85
C THR A 262 -21.04 10.68 -20.43
N GLY A 263 -22.08 10.84 -19.60
CA GLY A 263 -23.46 11.05 -20.03
C GLY A 263 -24.17 9.78 -20.48
N ALA A 264 -23.52 8.62 -20.50
CA ALA A 264 -24.11 7.35 -20.92
C ALA A 264 -24.95 6.73 -19.79
N ASP A 265 -26.24 6.53 -20.05
CA ASP A 265 -27.18 5.94 -19.10
C ASP A 265 -27.35 4.43 -19.39
N PHE A 266 -26.57 3.61 -18.70
CA PHE A 266 -26.62 2.14 -18.83
C PHE A 266 -27.85 1.54 -18.15
N MET A 267 -28.46 2.25 -17.17
CA MET A 267 -29.65 1.75 -16.49
C MET A 267 -30.88 1.85 -17.40
N ALA A 268 -30.92 2.83 -18.31
CA ALA A 268 -32.01 2.95 -19.29
C ALA A 268 -32.09 1.79 -20.30
N ILE A 269 -30.99 1.04 -20.45
CA ILE A 269 -30.84 -0.10 -21.37
C ILE A 269 -30.41 -1.38 -20.63
N GLU A 270 -30.80 -1.48 -19.37
CA GLU A 270 -30.41 -2.60 -18.51
C GLU A 270 -30.80 -3.96 -19.14
N GLY A 271 -29.86 -4.89 -19.18
CA GLY A 271 -30.03 -6.23 -19.73
C GLY A 271 -30.03 -6.31 -21.27
N ASP A 272 -29.93 -5.20 -22.00
CA ASP A 272 -29.76 -5.18 -23.44
C ASP A 272 -28.26 -5.20 -23.80
N ASP A 273 -27.73 -6.40 -24.06
CA ASP A 273 -26.33 -6.64 -24.33
C ASP A 273 -25.80 -5.86 -25.55
N ASP A 274 -26.58 -5.81 -26.63
CA ASP A 274 -26.17 -5.15 -27.86
C ASP A 274 -26.23 -3.61 -27.73
N ALA A 275 -27.30 -3.08 -27.15
CA ALA A 275 -27.42 -1.64 -26.89
C ALA A 275 -26.31 -1.16 -25.95
N ALA A 276 -25.93 -1.92 -24.94
CA ALA A 276 -24.85 -1.57 -24.00
C ALA A 276 -23.48 -1.49 -24.68
N VAL A 277 -23.16 -2.43 -25.55
CA VAL A 277 -21.90 -2.40 -26.32
C VAL A 277 -21.84 -1.19 -27.27
N GLU A 278 -22.93 -0.87 -27.94
CA GLU A 278 -22.99 0.30 -28.85
C GLU A 278 -22.93 1.62 -28.04
N LEU A 279 -23.56 1.67 -26.85
CA LEU A 279 -23.47 2.82 -25.96
C LEU A 279 -22.04 3.04 -25.46
N ALA A 280 -21.33 2.00 -25.03
CA ALA A 280 -19.94 2.06 -24.61
C ALA A 280 -19.04 2.60 -25.75
N LYS A 281 -19.19 2.05 -26.97
CA LYS A 281 -18.45 2.54 -28.14
C LYS A 281 -18.77 4.00 -28.49
N SER A 282 -20.02 4.43 -28.30
CA SER A 282 -20.44 5.81 -28.62
C SER A 282 -19.71 6.85 -27.75
N VAL A 283 -19.26 6.46 -26.55
CA VAL A 283 -18.45 7.30 -25.64
C VAL A 283 -16.95 6.99 -25.74
N GLY A 284 -16.53 6.25 -26.78
CA GLY A 284 -15.13 6.00 -27.12
C GLY A 284 -14.44 4.95 -26.24
N VAL A 285 -15.20 3.95 -25.78
CA VAL A 285 -14.66 2.77 -25.07
C VAL A 285 -14.24 1.71 -26.06
N ASP A 286 -13.05 1.14 -25.84
CA ASP A 286 -12.59 -0.02 -26.61
C ASP A 286 -13.21 -1.30 -26.03
N MET A 287 -13.96 -2.00 -26.88
CA MET A 287 -14.64 -3.25 -26.56
C MET A 287 -13.99 -4.48 -27.22
N GLU A 288 -12.76 -4.35 -27.75
CA GLU A 288 -12.06 -5.48 -28.35
C GLU A 288 -11.68 -6.53 -27.30
N GLY A 289 -12.03 -7.78 -27.54
CA GLY A 289 -11.78 -8.87 -26.58
C GLY A 289 -12.69 -8.92 -25.36
N VAL A 290 -13.59 -7.96 -25.20
CA VAL A 290 -14.57 -7.91 -24.08
C VAL A 290 -15.80 -8.71 -24.42
N ALA A 291 -16.32 -9.45 -23.43
CA ALA A 291 -17.57 -10.20 -23.58
C ALA A 291 -18.74 -9.23 -23.88
N ARG A 292 -19.53 -9.57 -24.91
CA ARG A 292 -20.68 -8.76 -25.32
C ARG A 292 -21.84 -8.95 -24.35
N LYS A 293 -21.72 -8.35 -23.18
CA LYS A 293 -22.72 -8.35 -22.10
C LYS A 293 -22.90 -6.94 -21.57
N TRP A 294 -24.11 -6.64 -21.09
CA TRP A 294 -24.45 -5.34 -20.49
C TRP A 294 -23.50 -4.97 -19.36
N GLY A 295 -23.28 -5.89 -18.43
CA GLY A 295 -22.43 -5.64 -17.27
C GLY A 295 -20.94 -5.46 -17.63
N ASN A 296 -20.42 -6.18 -18.64
CA ASN A 296 -19.07 -5.98 -19.11
C ASN A 296 -18.91 -4.61 -19.79
N ALA A 297 -19.89 -4.17 -20.57
CA ALA A 297 -19.86 -2.87 -21.22
C ALA A 297 -19.91 -1.70 -20.22
N LEU A 298 -20.72 -1.83 -19.16
CA LEU A 298 -20.75 -0.87 -18.07
C LEU A 298 -19.40 -0.83 -17.32
N TYR A 299 -18.84 -1.99 -16.97
CA TYR A 299 -17.55 -2.09 -16.28
C TYR A 299 -16.40 -1.51 -17.12
N GLU A 300 -16.29 -1.87 -18.38
CA GLU A 300 -15.25 -1.33 -19.28
C GLU A 300 -15.38 0.20 -19.48
N THR A 301 -16.61 0.70 -19.49
CA THR A 301 -16.83 2.14 -19.55
C THR A 301 -16.37 2.83 -18.27
N PHE A 302 -16.60 2.22 -17.12
CA PHE A 302 -16.09 2.69 -15.85
C PHE A 302 -14.56 2.68 -15.82
N ASP A 303 -13.93 1.56 -16.13
CA ASP A 303 -12.48 1.36 -16.13
C ASP A 303 -11.76 2.38 -17.02
N GLN A 304 -12.20 2.51 -18.28
CA GLN A 304 -11.51 3.36 -19.25
C GLN A 304 -11.84 4.86 -19.17
N LYS A 305 -12.95 5.27 -18.55
CA LYS A 305 -13.40 6.68 -18.56
C LYS A 305 -13.56 7.32 -17.19
N VAL A 306 -13.77 6.55 -16.13
CA VAL A 306 -14.15 7.06 -14.82
C VAL A 306 -13.06 6.88 -13.77
N GLU A 307 -12.41 5.71 -13.71
CA GLU A 307 -11.48 5.33 -12.66
C GLU A 307 -10.39 6.38 -12.41
N GLU A 308 -9.69 6.81 -13.47
CA GLU A 308 -8.62 7.81 -13.36
C GLU A 308 -9.12 9.20 -12.90
N THR A 309 -10.42 9.48 -12.99
CA THR A 309 -11.03 10.75 -12.55
C THR A 309 -11.31 10.79 -11.05
N LEU A 310 -11.24 9.65 -10.36
CA LEU A 310 -11.57 9.51 -8.94
C LEU A 310 -10.40 9.96 -8.06
N ILE A 311 -10.22 11.26 -7.90
CA ILE A 311 -9.13 11.83 -7.11
C ILE A 311 -9.42 11.75 -5.62
N GLN A 312 -10.64 12.13 -5.18
CA GLN A 312 -11.04 12.09 -3.78
C GLN A 312 -11.54 10.71 -3.38
N PRO A 313 -11.43 10.32 -2.09
CA PRO A 313 -11.90 9.03 -1.61
C PRO A 313 -13.34 8.77 -2.03
N THR A 314 -13.56 7.71 -2.80
CA THR A 314 -14.88 7.39 -3.36
C THR A 314 -15.10 5.89 -3.35
N PHE A 315 -16.22 5.45 -2.79
CA PHE A 315 -16.71 4.08 -2.94
C PHE A 315 -17.56 3.98 -4.18
N ILE A 316 -17.18 3.10 -5.09
CA ILE A 316 -17.99 2.68 -6.24
C ILE A 316 -18.72 1.41 -5.85
N THR A 317 -20.02 1.41 -5.91
CA THR A 317 -20.88 0.31 -5.46
C THR A 317 -21.70 -0.29 -6.60
N MET A 318 -22.37 -1.39 -6.34
CA MET A 318 -23.31 -2.01 -7.28
C MET A 318 -22.64 -2.43 -8.60
N TYR A 319 -21.62 -3.28 -8.48
CA TYR A 319 -20.96 -3.87 -9.63
C TYR A 319 -21.85 -4.85 -10.37
N PRO A 320 -21.78 -4.95 -11.70
CA PRO A 320 -22.50 -5.96 -12.47
C PRO A 320 -22.15 -7.39 -12.07
N VAL A 321 -23.13 -8.29 -12.20
CA VAL A 321 -22.97 -9.72 -11.90
C VAL A 321 -21.90 -10.37 -12.77
N GLU A 322 -21.79 -9.96 -14.04
CA GLU A 322 -20.88 -10.50 -15.03
C GLU A 322 -19.39 -10.36 -14.61
N VAL A 323 -19.08 -9.31 -13.87
CA VAL A 323 -17.72 -9.03 -13.38
C VAL A 323 -17.55 -9.30 -11.88
N SER A 324 -18.54 -9.92 -11.25
CA SER A 324 -18.56 -10.17 -9.79
C SER A 324 -19.04 -11.58 -9.45
N PRO A 325 -18.32 -12.63 -9.86
CA PRO A 325 -18.80 -14.01 -9.83
C PRO A 325 -19.04 -14.56 -8.42
N LEU A 326 -18.39 -14.01 -7.40
CA LEU A 326 -18.46 -14.46 -6.01
C LEU A 326 -19.33 -13.56 -5.12
N ALA A 327 -19.78 -12.42 -5.64
CA ALA A 327 -20.59 -11.48 -4.90
C ALA A 327 -22.08 -11.81 -4.97
N LYS A 328 -22.78 -11.61 -3.85
CA LYS A 328 -24.23 -11.77 -3.76
C LYS A 328 -24.93 -10.72 -4.62
N ARG A 329 -26.01 -11.12 -5.29
CA ARG A 329 -26.87 -10.19 -6.03
C ARG A 329 -27.50 -9.17 -5.09
N SER A 330 -27.64 -7.94 -5.58
CA SER A 330 -28.46 -6.95 -4.90
C SER A 330 -29.91 -7.45 -4.80
N PRO A 331 -30.56 -7.30 -3.65
CA PRO A 331 -31.99 -7.65 -3.51
C PRO A 331 -32.89 -6.68 -4.29
N GLU A 332 -32.40 -5.47 -4.61
CA GLU A 332 -33.16 -4.44 -5.32
C GLU A 332 -33.05 -4.61 -6.84
N ASP A 333 -31.91 -5.10 -7.32
CA ASP A 333 -31.63 -5.28 -8.73
C ASP A 333 -30.76 -6.53 -8.97
N PRO A 334 -31.32 -7.61 -9.59
CA PRO A 334 -30.62 -8.86 -9.78
C PRO A 334 -29.48 -8.83 -10.83
N HIS A 335 -29.35 -7.76 -11.64
CA HIS A 335 -28.22 -7.57 -12.55
C HIS A 335 -26.99 -7.01 -11.85
N LEU A 336 -27.17 -6.44 -10.64
CA LEU A 336 -26.14 -5.85 -9.82
C LEU A 336 -25.79 -6.71 -8.61
N THR A 337 -24.65 -6.46 -8.01
CA THR A 337 -24.17 -7.16 -6.82
C THR A 337 -23.91 -6.21 -5.65
N GLU A 338 -24.02 -6.74 -4.43
CA GLU A 338 -23.54 -6.08 -3.21
C GLU A 338 -22.01 -6.12 -3.14
N ARG A 339 -21.34 -5.33 -4.01
CA ARG A 339 -19.88 -5.18 -4.08
C ARG A 339 -19.52 -3.71 -4.15
N TYR A 340 -18.41 -3.35 -3.53
CA TYR A 340 -17.78 -2.06 -3.75
C TYR A 340 -16.27 -2.19 -4.04
N GLU A 341 -15.74 -1.22 -4.72
CA GLU A 341 -14.32 -0.88 -4.71
C GLU A 341 -14.16 0.56 -4.26
N MET A 342 -13.07 0.84 -3.54
CA MET A 342 -12.77 2.17 -3.02
C MET A 342 -11.54 2.73 -3.72
N PHE A 343 -11.68 3.93 -4.27
CA PHE A 343 -10.65 4.61 -5.05
C PHE A 343 -10.17 5.89 -4.41
N VAL A 344 -8.87 6.17 -4.57
CA VAL A 344 -8.24 7.47 -4.31
C VAL A 344 -7.17 7.70 -5.38
N CYS A 345 -7.18 8.87 -6.03
CA CYS A 345 -6.25 9.21 -7.12
C CYS A 345 -6.17 8.15 -8.23
N GLY A 346 -7.31 7.59 -8.64
CA GLY A 346 -7.39 6.52 -9.63
C GLY A 346 -6.68 5.24 -9.22
N CYS A 347 -6.55 4.99 -7.91
CA CYS A 347 -5.97 3.74 -7.39
C CYS A 347 -7.01 3.05 -6.52
N GLU A 348 -7.25 1.78 -6.81
CA GLU A 348 -8.05 0.89 -5.94
C GLU A 348 -7.31 0.69 -4.61
N MET A 349 -7.97 1.06 -3.52
CA MET A 349 -7.45 0.95 -2.15
C MET A 349 -8.06 -0.22 -1.39
N GLY A 350 -9.19 -0.70 -1.83
CA GLY A 350 -9.88 -1.83 -1.23
C GLY A 350 -11.11 -2.27 -2.02
N ASN A 351 -11.45 -3.53 -1.87
CA ASN A 351 -12.55 -4.21 -2.55
C ASN A 351 -13.25 -5.09 -1.53
N ALA A 352 -14.57 -5.06 -1.48
CA ALA A 352 -15.32 -6.00 -0.66
C ALA A 352 -16.72 -6.25 -1.24
N PHE A 353 -17.29 -7.35 -0.84
CA PHE A 353 -18.62 -7.77 -1.27
C PHE A 353 -19.31 -8.63 -0.21
N SER A 354 -20.64 -8.64 -0.26
CA SER A 354 -21.42 -9.65 0.43
C SER A 354 -21.22 -10.99 -0.28
N GLU A 355 -20.93 -12.04 0.47
CA GLU A 355 -20.65 -13.36 -0.07
C GLU A 355 -21.87 -13.98 -0.76
N LEU A 356 -21.66 -14.56 -1.94
CA LEU A 356 -22.65 -15.38 -2.60
C LEU A 356 -22.80 -16.69 -1.83
N ASN A 357 -23.86 -16.78 -1.05
CA ASN A 357 -24.14 -17.93 -0.20
C ASN A 357 -25.25 -18.83 -0.75
N ASP A 358 -25.69 -18.61 -1.99
CA ASP A 358 -26.59 -19.51 -2.73
C ASP A 358 -25.74 -20.47 -3.59
N PRO A 359 -25.69 -21.77 -3.23
CA PRO A 359 -24.89 -22.76 -3.95
C PRO A 359 -25.38 -23.05 -5.37
N ILE A 360 -26.66 -22.79 -5.66
CA ILE A 360 -27.22 -22.99 -6.99
C ILE A 360 -26.79 -21.88 -7.92
N ASP A 361 -26.91 -20.60 -7.49
CA ASP A 361 -26.45 -19.45 -8.25
C ASP A 361 -24.93 -19.54 -8.45
N GLN A 362 -24.17 -19.88 -7.41
CA GLN A 362 -22.72 -20.05 -7.52
C GLN A 362 -22.30 -21.10 -8.54
N TYR A 363 -22.96 -22.27 -8.54
CA TYR A 363 -22.72 -23.33 -9.52
C TYR A 363 -22.99 -22.86 -10.96
N GLN A 364 -24.09 -22.12 -11.16
CA GLN A 364 -24.48 -21.60 -12.48
C GLN A 364 -23.46 -20.58 -12.99
N ARG A 365 -22.98 -19.68 -12.12
CA ARG A 365 -21.95 -18.69 -12.47
C ARG A 365 -20.63 -19.35 -12.85
N PHE A 366 -20.15 -20.31 -12.09
CA PHE A 366 -18.95 -21.07 -12.43
C PHE A 366 -19.08 -21.85 -13.73
N LYS A 367 -20.27 -22.43 -13.99
CA LYS A 367 -20.53 -23.11 -15.26
C LYS A 367 -20.54 -22.14 -16.45
N ALA A 368 -20.95 -20.91 -16.26
CA ALA A 368 -20.95 -19.89 -17.32
C ALA A 368 -19.54 -19.33 -17.61
N GLN A 369 -18.61 -19.45 -16.66
CA GLN A 369 -17.21 -19.04 -16.83
C GLN A 369 -16.30 -20.12 -17.42
N ALA A 370 -16.69 -21.40 -17.33
CA ALA A 370 -15.95 -22.56 -17.85
C ALA A 370 -16.16 -22.76 -19.37
#